data_e735db6207560df753b83c5cd5789df6
#
_entry.id   e735db6207560df753b83c5cd5789df6
#
_cell.length_a   1.000
_cell.length_b   1.000
_cell.length_c   1.000
_cell.angle_alpha   90.00
_cell.angle_beta   90.00
_cell.angle_gamma   90.00
#
_symmetry.space_group_name_H-M   'P 1'
#
loop_
_entity.id
_entity.type
_entity.pdbx_description
1 polymer ?
#
loop_
_entity_poly.entity_id
_entity_poly.type
_entity_poly.pdbx_seq_one_letter_code
_entity_poly.pdbx_strand_id
1 'polypeptide(L)'
;MDVNVTLFGNSGFEIQAGGFRLLIDAFTNGYPGGTQLDPPAESVQNADLILITHSHYDHFSPWKTAAAARVSGAQVVGPKAVIDALAGELPAGQLVEAEPPVAPAGQPAAAVELTSGPAKITAFRTFHARGHNSYLIDVEGVRLFHDGDNEDTRRLDLARLGRNDALFLCPWKGSGWVEFIERLNPNRWFLMHLTDAELDDHEAGRFFADICDYVPLADRLVVLRPGQTHGFAVGG
;
A
#
# COMPACT_ATOMS: atom_id res chain seq x y z
N MET A 1 13.57 4.28 15.18
CA MET A 1 13.91 3.61 13.90
C MET A 1 13.63 4.58 12.77
N ASP A 2 14.54 4.69 11.78
CA ASP A 2 14.31 5.53 10.61
C ASP A 2 13.51 4.76 9.56
N VAL A 3 12.55 5.45 8.95
CA VAL A 3 11.68 4.94 7.89
C VAL A 3 11.81 5.85 6.68
N ASN A 4 12.06 5.27 5.51
CA ASN A 4 12.06 5.97 4.23
C ASN A 4 10.96 5.39 3.33
N VAL A 5 10.19 6.28 2.72
CA VAL A 5 9.09 5.94 1.81
C VAL A 5 9.37 6.60 0.48
N THR A 6 9.51 5.81 -0.58
CA THR A 6 9.71 6.28 -1.96
C THR A 6 8.51 5.90 -2.81
N LEU A 7 7.93 6.86 -3.52
CA LEU A 7 6.85 6.62 -4.49
C LEU A 7 7.45 6.30 -5.87
N PHE A 8 6.98 5.23 -6.51
CA PHE A 8 7.33 4.92 -7.90
C PHE A 8 6.23 5.33 -8.90
N GLY A 9 5.04 5.59 -8.42
CA GLY A 9 3.88 6.01 -9.19
C GLY A 9 2.61 5.31 -8.73
N ASN A 10 1.44 5.87 -9.05
CA ASN A 10 0.14 5.38 -8.62
C ASN A 10 0.10 5.07 -7.09
N SER A 11 0.01 3.80 -6.73
CA SER A 11 0.03 3.30 -5.34
C SER A 11 1.28 2.47 -5.04
N GLY A 12 2.31 2.56 -5.91
CA GLY A 12 3.53 1.76 -5.84
C GLY A 12 4.61 2.40 -4.99
N PHE A 13 4.98 1.76 -3.88
CA PHE A 13 5.98 2.29 -2.95
C PHE A 13 7.09 1.31 -2.65
N GLU A 14 8.29 1.86 -2.38
CA GLU A 14 9.29 1.22 -1.54
C GLU A 14 9.19 1.80 -0.13
N ILE A 15 9.21 0.92 0.86
CA ILE A 15 9.27 1.29 2.27
C ILE A 15 10.47 0.60 2.89
N GLN A 16 11.39 1.40 3.42
CA GLN A 16 12.54 0.92 4.18
C GLN A 16 12.33 1.25 5.65
N ALA A 17 12.33 0.23 6.50
CA ALA A 17 12.22 0.38 7.94
C ALA A 17 13.40 -0.36 8.60
N GLY A 18 14.36 0.36 9.12
CA GLY A 18 15.63 -0.22 9.57
C GLY A 18 16.35 -0.92 8.41
N GLY A 19 16.64 -2.22 8.58
CA GLY A 19 17.25 -3.05 7.53
C GLY A 19 16.27 -3.78 6.61
N PHE A 20 14.96 -3.63 6.83
CA PHE A 20 13.92 -4.32 6.07
C PHE A 20 13.40 -3.47 4.91
N ARG A 21 13.26 -4.07 3.73
CA ARG A 21 12.81 -3.42 2.49
C ARG A 21 11.56 -4.09 1.94
N LEU A 22 10.48 -3.33 1.88
CA LEU A 22 9.20 -3.73 1.34
C LEU A 22 8.92 -3.00 0.02
N LEU A 23 8.49 -3.73 -1.00
CA LEU A 23 7.92 -3.18 -2.23
C LEU A 23 6.42 -3.52 -2.26
N ILE A 24 5.56 -2.50 -2.29
CA ILE A 24 4.12 -2.69 -2.36
C ILE A 24 3.56 -2.04 -3.62
N ASP A 25 2.78 -2.79 -4.42
CA ASP A 25 2.22 -2.39 -5.72
C ASP A 25 3.24 -1.70 -6.66
N ALA A 26 4.54 -2.00 -6.48
CA ALA A 26 5.65 -1.29 -7.13
C ALA A 26 5.90 -1.74 -8.58
N PHE A 27 5.31 -2.86 -9.00
CA PHE A 27 5.51 -3.45 -10.31
C PHE A 27 4.23 -3.45 -11.12
N THR A 28 3.98 -2.39 -11.86
CA THR A 28 2.75 -2.17 -12.60
C THR A 28 2.97 -2.08 -14.12
N ASN A 29 1.88 -2.08 -14.88
CA ASN A 29 1.91 -1.77 -16.32
C ASN A 29 1.63 -0.29 -16.62
N GLY A 30 1.67 0.56 -15.59
CA GLY A 30 1.44 1.99 -15.67
C GLY A 30 0.02 2.39 -15.30
N TYR A 31 -0.17 3.68 -15.06
CA TYR A 31 -1.44 4.30 -14.70
C TYR A 31 -1.76 5.42 -15.71
N PRO A 32 -2.94 5.43 -16.35
CA PRO A 32 -3.26 6.44 -17.37
C PRO A 32 -3.22 7.86 -16.79
N GLY A 33 -2.41 8.72 -17.39
CA GLY A 33 -2.23 10.11 -16.96
C GLY A 33 -1.28 10.30 -15.78
N GLY A 34 -0.70 9.24 -15.25
CA GLY A 34 0.30 9.30 -14.19
C GLY A 34 1.68 8.79 -14.64
N THR A 35 2.72 9.40 -14.12
CA THR A 35 4.09 8.92 -14.29
C THR A 35 4.30 7.65 -13.49
N GLN A 36 4.88 6.63 -14.12
CA GLN A 36 5.27 5.38 -13.48
C GLN A 36 6.76 5.12 -13.68
N LEU A 37 7.48 4.91 -12.60
CA LEU A 37 8.88 4.51 -12.59
C LEU A 37 8.99 3.03 -12.22
N ASP A 38 9.93 2.31 -12.81
CA ASP A 38 10.32 1.00 -12.30
C ASP A 38 11.25 1.19 -11.09
N PRO A 39 11.13 0.35 -10.05
CA PRO A 39 12.05 0.39 -8.92
C PRO A 39 13.51 0.22 -9.36
N PRO A 40 14.46 0.98 -8.78
CA PRO A 40 15.87 0.83 -9.08
C PRO A 40 16.38 -0.60 -8.84
N ALA A 41 17.40 -1.02 -9.59
CA ALA A 41 17.97 -2.37 -9.45
C ALA A 41 18.39 -2.70 -8.00
N GLU A 42 18.90 -1.73 -7.26
CA GLU A 42 19.25 -1.88 -5.84
C GLU A 42 18.03 -2.17 -4.98
N SER A 43 16.91 -1.47 -5.20
CA SER A 43 15.65 -1.70 -4.49
C SER A 43 15.13 -3.11 -4.75
N VAL A 44 15.19 -3.55 -6.01
CA VAL A 44 14.76 -4.90 -6.41
C VAL A 44 15.65 -5.97 -5.79
N GLN A 45 16.98 -5.83 -5.90
CA GLN A 45 17.94 -6.85 -5.42
C GLN A 45 17.87 -7.06 -3.90
N ASN A 46 17.55 -6.01 -3.16
CA ASN A 46 17.53 -6.03 -1.69
C ASN A 46 16.09 -6.05 -1.12
N ALA A 47 15.09 -6.36 -1.95
CA ALA A 47 13.72 -6.51 -1.44
C ALA A 47 13.59 -7.77 -0.56
N ASP A 48 13.06 -7.60 0.63
CA ASP A 48 12.75 -8.70 1.55
C ASP A 48 11.33 -9.22 1.33
N LEU A 49 10.42 -8.34 0.90
CA LEU A 49 9.00 -8.63 0.73
C LEU A 49 8.41 -7.84 -0.43
N ILE A 50 7.55 -8.49 -1.21
CA ILE A 50 6.72 -7.85 -2.23
C ILE A 50 5.26 -8.08 -1.85
N LEU A 51 4.49 -6.99 -1.64
CA LEU A 51 3.05 -7.03 -1.40
C LEU A 51 2.29 -6.53 -2.63
N ILE A 52 1.19 -7.20 -2.96
CA ILE A 52 0.28 -6.78 -4.02
C ILE A 52 -1.13 -6.71 -3.45
N THR A 53 -1.77 -5.54 -3.56
CA THR A 53 -3.12 -5.32 -3.03
C THR A 53 -4.18 -6.04 -3.84
N HIS A 54 -4.09 -6.01 -5.16
CA HIS A 54 -5.01 -6.68 -6.07
C HIS A 54 -4.43 -6.80 -7.49
N SER A 55 -5.17 -7.44 -8.40
CA SER A 55 -4.67 -7.83 -9.73
C SER A 55 -4.94 -6.83 -10.85
N HIS A 56 -5.37 -5.59 -10.58
CA HIS A 56 -5.49 -4.59 -11.63
C HIS A 56 -4.13 -4.21 -12.22
N TYR A 57 -4.11 -3.87 -13.50
CA TYR A 57 -2.86 -3.66 -14.27
C TYR A 57 -2.01 -2.49 -13.76
N ASP A 58 -2.63 -1.53 -13.12
CA ASP A 58 -2.01 -0.35 -12.50
C ASP A 58 -1.48 -0.59 -11.08
N HIS A 59 -1.68 -1.81 -10.54
CA HIS A 59 -1.10 -2.28 -9.27
C HIS A 59 -0.20 -3.50 -9.47
N PHE A 60 -0.43 -4.28 -10.54
CA PHE A 60 0.22 -5.57 -10.72
C PHE A 60 0.59 -5.86 -12.17
N SER A 61 1.86 -6.18 -12.38
CA SER A 61 2.40 -6.75 -13.61
C SER A 61 3.03 -8.11 -13.29
N PRO A 62 2.40 -9.24 -13.68
CA PRO A 62 2.89 -10.57 -13.34
C PRO A 62 4.35 -10.79 -13.73
N TRP A 63 4.74 -10.39 -14.94
CA TRP A 63 6.10 -10.60 -15.44
C TRP A 63 7.15 -9.74 -14.72
N LYS A 64 6.84 -8.46 -14.39
CA LYS A 64 7.75 -7.58 -13.62
C LYS A 64 7.91 -8.09 -12.18
N THR A 65 6.79 -8.43 -11.53
CA THR A 65 6.78 -8.98 -10.18
C THR A 65 7.56 -10.29 -10.10
N ALA A 66 7.34 -11.22 -11.05
CA ALA A 66 8.08 -12.47 -11.10
C ALA A 66 9.59 -12.24 -11.32
N ALA A 67 9.97 -11.33 -12.22
CA ALA A 67 11.38 -10.98 -12.45
C ALA A 67 12.04 -10.42 -11.18
N ALA A 68 11.38 -9.51 -10.49
CA ALA A 68 11.86 -8.92 -9.25
C ALA A 68 12.01 -9.96 -8.13
N ALA A 69 11.01 -10.80 -7.92
CA ALA A 69 11.04 -11.86 -6.91
C ALA A 69 12.12 -12.92 -7.17
N ARG A 70 12.41 -13.25 -8.45
CA ARG A 70 13.54 -14.14 -8.78
C ARG A 70 14.90 -13.54 -8.43
N VAL A 71 15.06 -12.23 -8.63
CA VAL A 71 16.31 -11.52 -8.37
C VAL A 71 16.56 -11.36 -6.88
N SER A 72 15.54 -10.95 -6.12
CA SER A 72 15.66 -10.71 -4.69
C SER A 72 15.57 -11.97 -3.83
N GLY A 73 14.87 -13.01 -4.31
CA GLY A 73 14.44 -14.11 -3.45
C GLY A 73 13.27 -13.78 -2.52
N ALA A 74 12.70 -12.58 -2.61
CA ALA A 74 11.61 -12.11 -1.77
C ALA A 74 10.36 -12.98 -1.89
N GLN A 75 9.62 -13.10 -0.81
CA GLN A 75 8.26 -13.63 -0.86
C GLN A 75 7.33 -12.62 -1.53
N VAL A 76 6.38 -13.13 -2.33
CA VAL A 76 5.28 -12.33 -2.88
C VAL A 76 4.01 -12.71 -2.13
N VAL A 77 3.40 -11.73 -1.49
CA VAL A 77 2.13 -11.86 -0.78
C VAL A 77 1.05 -11.14 -1.56
N GLY A 78 -0.06 -11.79 -1.79
CA GLY A 78 -1.20 -11.19 -2.49
C GLY A 78 -2.45 -12.02 -2.42
N PRO A 79 -3.58 -11.50 -2.92
CA PRO A 79 -4.80 -12.27 -3.04
C PRO A 79 -4.65 -13.40 -4.08
N LYS A 80 -5.57 -14.37 -4.04
CA LYS A 80 -5.52 -15.56 -4.88
C LYS A 80 -5.26 -15.27 -6.37
N ALA A 81 -5.90 -14.26 -6.94
CA ALA A 81 -5.73 -13.91 -8.36
C ALA A 81 -4.29 -13.51 -8.71
N VAL A 82 -3.58 -12.86 -7.79
CA VAL A 82 -2.16 -12.50 -7.94
C VAL A 82 -1.30 -13.74 -7.86
N ILE A 83 -1.56 -14.60 -6.86
CA ILE A 83 -0.79 -15.84 -6.65
C ILE A 83 -0.96 -16.82 -7.81
N ASP A 84 -2.20 -17.00 -8.29
CA ASP A 84 -2.48 -17.84 -9.46
C ASP A 84 -1.73 -17.36 -10.71
N ALA A 85 -1.64 -16.05 -10.92
CA ALA A 85 -0.91 -15.47 -12.07
C ALA A 85 0.61 -15.68 -11.99
N LEU A 86 1.15 -15.94 -10.81
CA LEU A 86 2.58 -16.16 -10.57
C LEU A 86 2.96 -17.64 -10.38
N ALA A 87 1.99 -18.54 -10.25
CA ALA A 87 2.21 -19.94 -9.86
C ALA A 87 3.10 -20.73 -10.83
N GLY A 88 3.16 -20.36 -12.10
CA GLY A 88 4.05 -20.99 -13.08
C GLY A 88 5.43 -20.32 -13.19
N GLU A 89 5.60 -19.18 -12.58
CA GLU A 89 6.75 -18.31 -12.73
C GLU A 89 7.71 -18.34 -11.54
N LEU A 90 7.20 -18.66 -10.35
CA LEU A 90 7.96 -18.63 -9.10
C LEU A 90 7.82 -19.96 -8.34
N PRO A 91 8.83 -20.34 -7.53
CA PRO A 91 8.71 -21.48 -6.63
C PRO A 91 7.57 -21.25 -5.62
N ALA A 92 6.85 -22.32 -5.28
CA ALA A 92 5.73 -22.26 -4.33
C ALA A 92 6.11 -21.63 -2.96
N GLY A 93 7.35 -21.80 -2.51
CA GLY A 93 7.85 -21.21 -1.25
C GLY A 93 8.02 -19.71 -1.27
N GLN A 94 8.01 -19.08 -2.46
CA GLN A 94 8.01 -17.61 -2.60
C GLN A 94 6.59 -17.02 -2.70
N LEU A 95 5.55 -17.83 -2.85
CA LEU A 95 4.18 -17.39 -3.06
C LEU A 95 3.36 -17.60 -1.80
N VAL A 96 2.77 -16.53 -1.29
CA VAL A 96 1.94 -16.54 -0.08
C VAL A 96 0.57 -15.95 -0.40
N GLU A 97 -0.43 -16.83 -0.44
CA GLU A 97 -1.81 -16.39 -0.63
C GLU A 97 -2.35 -15.73 0.64
N ALA A 98 -2.82 -14.49 0.52
CA ALA A 98 -3.54 -13.75 1.54
C ALA A 98 -4.93 -13.40 1.00
N GLU A 99 -5.89 -14.30 1.16
CA GLU A 99 -7.27 -14.14 0.68
C GLU A 99 -8.24 -14.28 1.86
N PRO A 100 -8.48 -13.21 2.67
CA PRO A 100 -9.48 -13.26 3.73
C PRO A 100 -10.87 -13.50 3.13
N PRO A 101 -11.79 -14.17 3.85
CA PRO A 101 -13.15 -14.38 3.38
C PRO A 101 -13.89 -13.03 3.27
N VAL A 102 -14.92 -12.98 2.42
CA VAL A 102 -15.81 -11.82 2.36
C VAL A 102 -16.62 -11.76 3.63
N ALA A 103 -16.50 -10.65 4.38
CA ALA A 103 -17.31 -10.46 5.59
C ALA A 103 -18.78 -10.23 5.23
N PRO A 104 -19.74 -10.71 6.06
CA PRO A 104 -21.15 -10.42 5.89
C PRO A 104 -21.43 -8.90 5.88
N ALA A 105 -22.55 -8.51 5.27
CA ALA A 105 -22.98 -7.11 5.26
C ALA A 105 -23.11 -6.58 6.71
N GLY A 106 -22.63 -5.35 6.93
CA GLY A 106 -22.65 -4.70 8.24
C GLY A 106 -21.59 -5.20 9.24
N GLN A 107 -20.77 -6.18 8.87
CA GLN A 107 -19.64 -6.62 9.68
C GLN A 107 -18.35 -5.94 9.23
N PRO A 108 -17.36 -5.76 10.13
CA PRO A 108 -16.04 -5.32 9.77
C PRO A 108 -15.38 -6.22 8.73
N ALA A 109 -14.45 -5.67 7.96
CA ALA A 109 -13.67 -6.43 6.99
C ALA A 109 -12.97 -7.61 7.66
N ALA A 110 -13.14 -8.81 7.09
CA ALA A 110 -12.42 -9.99 7.57
C ALA A 110 -10.94 -9.86 7.28
N ALA A 111 -10.11 -10.49 8.10
CA ALA A 111 -8.67 -10.42 7.94
C ALA A 111 -7.99 -11.75 8.23
N VAL A 112 -6.81 -11.94 7.62
CA VAL A 112 -5.88 -13.03 7.92
C VAL A 112 -4.53 -12.43 8.32
N GLU A 113 -3.82 -13.14 9.19
CA GLU A 113 -2.50 -12.73 9.68
C GLU A 113 -1.44 -13.69 9.14
N LEU A 114 -0.31 -13.16 8.75
CA LEU A 114 0.84 -13.90 8.27
C LEU A 114 2.14 -13.21 8.70
N THR A 115 3.26 -13.90 8.56
CA THR A 115 4.59 -13.35 8.83
C THR A 115 5.51 -13.60 7.65
N SER A 116 6.38 -12.64 7.34
CA SER A 116 7.46 -12.76 6.37
C SER A 116 8.72 -12.10 6.94
N GLY A 117 9.71 -12.92 7.29
CA GLY A 117 10.87 -12.44 8.04
C GLY A 117 10.46 -11.75 9.34
N PRO A 118 10.93 -10.51 9.61
CA PRO A 118 10.54 -9.73 10.79
C PRO A 118 9.16 -9.07 10.67
N ALA A 119 8.57 -9.05 9.47
CA ALA A 119 7.30 -8.38 9.23
C ALA A 119 6.11 -9.25 9.65
N LYS A 120 5.20 -8.65 10.43
CA LYS A 120 3.86 -9.18 10.69
C LYS A 120 2.89 -8.45 9.79
N ILE A 121 2.08 -9.20 9.05
CA ILE A 121 1.18 -8.65 8.04
C ILE A 121 -0.24 -9.07 8.39
N THR A 122 -1.16 -8.11 8.44
CA THR A 122 -2.59 -8.39 8.49
C THR A 122 -3.21 -7.93 7.18
N ALA A 123 -3.68 -8.87 6.37
CA ALA A 123 -4.44 -8.59 5.16
C ALA A 123 -5.92 -8.48 5.49
N PHE A 124 -6.55 -7.36 5.15
CA PHE A 124 -7.98 -7.13 5.30
C PHE A 124 -8.67 -7.27 3.95
N ARG A 125 -9.78 -8.02 3.90
CA ARG A 125 -10.64 -8.09 2.71
C ARG A 125 -11.45 -6.81 2.58
N THR A 126 -10.96 -5.86 1.81
CA THR A 126 -11.59 -4.56 1.62
C THR A 126 -12.39 -4.48 0.32
N PHE A 127 -13.14 -3.41 0.16
CA PHE A 127 -14.12 -3.29 -0.92
C PHE A 127 -13.56 -2.50 -2.10
N HIS A 128 -13.34 -3.19 -3.20
CA HIS A 128 -12.96 -2.67 -4.51
C HIS A 128 -13.14 -3.76 -5.58
N ALA A 129 -12.06 -4.38 -6.04
CA ALA A 129 -12.08 -5.50 -6.96
C ALA A 129 -12.24 -6.84 -6.24
N ARG A 130 -12.56 -7.90 -6.98
CA ARG A 130 -12.52 -9.26 -6.45
C ARG A 130 -11.09 -9.56 -5.98
N GLY A 131 -10.93 -9.93 -4.71
CA GLY A 131 -9.61 -10.23 -4.16
C GLY A 131 -8.80 -9.00 -3.81
N HIS A 132 -9.42 -7.84 -3.49
CA HIS A 132 -8.70 -6.66 -3.00
C HIS A 132 -8.36 -6.80 -1.52
N ASN A 133 -7.12 -6.47 -1.17
CA ASN A 133 -6.62 -6.42 0.20
C ASN A 133 -6.08 -5.02 0.55
N SER A 134 -6.41 -4.54 1.75
CA SER A 134 -5.62 -3.53 2.45
C SER A 134 -4.67 -4.23 3.43
N TYR A 135 -3.48 -3.68 3.67
CA TYR A 135 -2.46 -4.32 4.50
C TYR A 135 -2.05 -3.46 5.69
N LEU A 136 -2.14 -4.02 6.89
CA LEU A 136 -1.43 -3.53 8.06
C LEU A 136 -0.10 -4.30 8.16
N ILE A 137 1.00 -3.56 8.19
CA ILE A 137 2.35 -4.11 8.21
C ILE A 137 3.03 -3.62 9.48
N ASP A 138 3.55 -4.54 10.29
CA ASP A 138 4.33 -4.23 11.49
C ASP A 138 5.74 -4.81 11.33
N VAL A 139 6.72 -3.93 11.24
CA VAL A 139 8.14 -4.30 11.17
C VAL A 139 8.83 -3.75 12.41
N GLU A 140 9.14 -4.63 13.37
CA GLU A 140 9.83 -4.27 14.60
C GLU A 140 9.21 -3.08 15.35
N GLY A 141 7.88 -2.98 15.33
CA GLY A 141 7.10 -1.93 15.99
C GLY A 141 6.81 -0.69 15.15
N VAL A 142 7.36 -0.58 13.94
CA VAL A 142 6.90 0.39 12.93
C VAL A 142 5.63 -0.15 12.28
N ARG A 143 4.53 0.58 12.40
CA ARG A 143 3.21 0.16 11.92
C ARG A 143 2.74 1.03 10.76
N LEU A 144 2.49 0.39 9.63
CA LEU A 144 2.14 1.02 8.36
C LEU A 144 0.81 0.42 7.87
N PHE A 145 -0.10 1.24 7.39
CA PHE A 145 -1.34 0.76 6.80
C PHE A 145 -1.46 1.26 5.35
N HIS A 146 -1.48 0.33 4.41
CA HIS A 146 -1.69 0.61 2.99
C HIS A 146 -3.11 0.18 2.60
N ASP A 147 -3.97 1.15 2.27
CA ASP A 147 -5.39 0.90 2.05
C ASP A 147 -5.69 0.38 0.62
N GLY A 148 -4.71 0.46 -0.29
CA GLY A 148 -4.94 0.12 -1.70
C GLY A 148 -6.03 1.02 -2.29
N ASP A 149 -6.89 0.44 -3.11
CA ASP A 149 -8.02 1.11 -3.74
C ASP A 149 -9.35 0.92 -2.97
N ASN A 150 -9.26 0.71 -1.66
CA ASN A 150 -10.45 0.47 -0.85
C ASN A 150 -11.49 1.59 -0.98
N GLU A 151 -12.71 1.22 -1.33
CA GLU A 151 -13.82 2.14 -1.56
C GLU A 151 -14.71 2.37 -0.32
N ASP A 152 -14.43 1.69 0.81
CA ASP A 152 -15.20 1.85 2.05
C ASP A 152 -14.37 1.65 3.31
N THR A 153 -13.73 2.71 3.77
CA THR A 153 -12.93 2.71 5.00
C THR A 153 -13.74 2.51 6.28
N ARG A 154 -15.08 2.72 6.24
CA ARG A 154 -15.98 2.52 7.40
C ARG A 154 -16.06 1.08 7.85
N ARG A 155 -15.65 0.14 6.99
CA ARG A 155 -15.62 -1.30 7.30
C ARG A 155 -14.32 -1.76 7.96
N LEU A 156 -13.34 -0.89 8.11
CA LEU A 156 -12.09 -1.21 8.80
C LEU A 156 -12.27 -1.13 10.32
N ASP A 157 -11.78 -2.13 11.03
CA ASP A 157 -11.77 -2.16 12.50
C ASP A 157 -10.60 -1.33 13.03
N LEU A 158 -10.88 -0.11 13.46
CA LEU A 158 -9.89 0.81 14.01
C LEU A 158 -9.19 0.27 15.26
N ALA A 159 -9.88 -0.54 16.07
CA ALA A 159 -9.25 -1.13 17.26
C ALA A 159 -8.18 -2.14 16.86
N ARG A 160 -8.39 -2.88 15.78
CA ARG A 160 -7.39 -3.81 15.23
C ARG A 160 -6.25 -3.09 14.53
N LEU A 161 -6.54 -1.98 13.84
CA LEU A 161 -5.50 -1.16 13.23
C LEU A 161 -4.59 -0.51 14.28
N GLY A 162 -5.15 -0.06 15.41
CA GLY A 162 -4.39 0.55 16.50
C GLY A 162 -3.60 1.78 16.05
N ARG A 163 -2.47 2.06 16.73
CA ARG A 163 -1.55 3.13 16.33
C ARG A 163 -0.93 2.83 14.96
N ASN A 164 -0.84 3.83 14.11
CA ASN A 164 -0.16 3.76 12.83
C ASN A 164 0.86 4.89 12.68
N ASP A 165 2.07 4.55 12.24
CA ASP A 165 3.14 5.51 11.98
C ASP A 165 2.97 6.14 10.59
N ALA A 166 2.46 5.37 9.63
CA ALA A 166 2.08 5.87 8.32
C ALA A 166 0.81 5.18 7.79
N LEU A 167 -0.06 5.97 7.17
CA LEU A 167 -1.22 5.56 6.41
C LEU A 167 -1.01 5.92 4.94
N PHE A 168 -1.27 5.00 4.02
CA PHE A 168 -1.29 5.23 2.57
C PHE A 168 -2.74 5.10 2.10
N LEU A 169 -3.29 6.18 1.52
CA LEU A 169 -4.71 6.25 1.23
C LEU A 169 -5.00 7.00 -0.06
N CYS A 170 -6.03 6.53 -0.76
CA CYS A 170 -6.60 7.12 -1.96
C CYS A 170 -7.98 7.73 -1.65
N PRO A 171 -8.11 9.03 -1.32
CA PRO A 171 -9.33 9.60 -0.75
C PRO A 171 -10.49 9.68 -1.75
N TRP A 172 -10.24 9.84 -3.03
CA TRP A 172 -11.29 9.99 -4.02
C TRP A 172 -11.91 8.67 -4.49
N LYS A 173 -11.33 7.53 -4.11
CA LYS A 173 -11.89 6.20 -4.41
C LYS A 173 -12.96 5.76 -3.41
N GLY A 174 -12.93 6.27 -2.16
CA GLY A 174 -13.71 5.65 -1.09
C GLY A 174 -14.60 6.57 -0.29
N SER A 175 -15.44 5.96 0.57
CA SER A 175 -16.32 6.64 1.51
C SER A 175 -15.77 6.59 2.92
N GLY A 176 -15.97 7.69 3.68
CA GLY A 176 -15.63 7.77 5.11
C GLY A 176 -14.14 8.00 5.40
N TRP A 177 -13.34 8.34 4.40
CA TRP A 177 -11.89 8.48 4.55
C TRP A 177 -11.50 9.65 5.48
N VAL A 178 -12.26 10.76 5.50
CA VAL A 178 -11.99 11.89 6.40
C VAL A 178 -12.10 11.45 7.85
N GLU A 179 -13.26 10.88 8.24
CA GLU A 179 -13.48 10.36 9.58
C GLU A 179 -12.48 9.24 9.92
N PHE A 180 -12.13 8.41 8.95
CA PHE A 180 -11.17 7.34 9.14
C PHE A 180 -9.78 7.86 9.49
N ILE A 181 -9.25 8.87 8.77
CA ILE A 181 -7.97 9.49 9.08
C ILE A 181 -7.98 10.13 10.47
N GLU A 182 -9.04 10.87 10.80
CA GLU A 182 -9.15 11.54 12.11
C GLU A 182 -9.18 10.55 13.28
N ARG A 183 -9.95 9.47 13.13
CA ARG A 183 -10.10 8.46 14.18
C ARG A 183 -8.88 7.56 14.30
N LEU A 184 -8.25 7.18 13.16
CA LEU A 184 -7.01 6.41 13.14
C LEU A 184 -5.85 7.23 13.71
N ASN A 185 -5.87 8.54 13.47
CA ASN A 185 -4.89 9.51 13.97
C ASN A 185 -3.43 9.11 13.67
N PRO A 186 -3.08 8.78 12.42
CA PRO A 186 -1.74 8.32 12.06
C PRO A 186 -0.71 9.44 12.28
N ASN A 187 0.55 9.06 12.52
CA ASN A 187 1.63 10.05 12.65
C ASN A 187 1.87 10.81 11.32
N ARG A 188 1.66 10.11 10.18
CA ARG A 188 1.68 10.67 8.82
C ARG A 188 0.66 9.95 7.96
N TRP A 189 0.17 10.63 6.91
CA TRP A 189 -0.59 9.96 5.88
C TRP A 189 -0.14 10.40 4.49
N PHE A 190 0.01 9.42 3.62
CA PHE A 190 0.48 9.58 2.25
C PHE A 190 -0.72 9.52 1.31
N LEU A 191 -0.83 10.55 0.48
CA LEU A 191 -1.81 10.58 -0.60
C LEU A 191 -1.25 9.78 -1.78
N MET A 192 -2.03 8.87 -2.31
CA MET A 192 -1.64 8.02 -3.42
C MET A 192 -2.70 7.93 -4.50
N HIS A 193 -2.38 7.26 -5.61
CA HIS A 193 -3.25 7.00 -6.73
C HIS A 193 -3.63 8.29 -7.49
N LEU A 194 -2.66 9.16 -7.73
CA LEU A 194 -2.84 10.43 -8.41
C LEU A 194 -2.23 10.40 -9.81
N THR A 195 -2.91 11.06 -10.75
CA THR A 195 -2.36 11.46 -12.05
C THR A 195 -1.37 12.62 -11.89
N ASP A 196 -0.55 12.87 -12.91
CA ASP A 196 0.35 14.03 -12.90
C ASP A 196 -0.43 15.34 -12.83
N ALA A 197 -1.61 15.42 -13.47
CA ALA A 197 -2.48 16.59 -13.40
C ALA A 197 -3.04 16.83 -11.98
N GLU A 198 -3.42 15.77 -11.26
CA GLU A 198 -3.88 15.87 -9.87
C GLU A 198 -2.74 16.25 -8.93
N LEU A 199 -1.51 15.81 -9.20
CA LEU A 199 -0.33 16.28 -8.47
C LEU A 199 -0.07 17.77 -8.70
N ASP A 200 -0.21 18.25 -9.95
CA ASP A 200 -0.12 19.68 -10.28
C ASP A 200 -1.23 20.48 -9.59
N ASP A 201 -2.46 19.94 -9.52
CA ASP A 201 -3.58 20.57 -8.80
C ASP A 201 -3.34 20.59 -7.29
N HIS A 202 -2.73 19.56 -6.73
CA HIS A 202 -2.34 19.56 -5.32
C HIS A 202 -1.31 20.66 -5.01
N GLU A 203 -0.25 20.78 -5.80
CA GLU A 203 0.77 21.83 -5.65
C GLU A 203 0.19 23.25 -5.81
N ALA A 204 -0.83 23.38 -6.64
CA ALA A 204 -1.56 24.63 -6.84
C ALA A 204 -2.64 24.89 -5.75
N GLY A 205 -2.81 23.98 -4.78
CA GLY A 205 -3.79 24.09 -3.70
C GLY A 205 -5.24 23.84 -4.11
N ARG A 206 -5.47 23.20 -5.27
CA ARG A 206 -6.82 22.97 -5.81
C ARG A 206 -7.35 21.56 -5.58
N PHE A 207 -6.49 20.56 -5.45
CA PHE A 207 -6.86 19.13 -5.46
C PHE A 207 -8.00 18.79 -4.47
N PHE A 208 -7.93 19.30 -3.24
CA PHE A 208 -8.93 18.99 -2.23
C PHE A 208 -10.20 19.85 -2.29
N ALA A 209 -10.20 20.94 -3.06
CA ALA A 209 -11.31 21.89 -3.08
C ALA A 209 -12.67 21.27 -3.46
N ASP A 210 -12.65 20.26 -4.34
CA ASP A 210 -13.85 19.60 -4.86
C ASP A 210 -14.14 18.23 -4.21
N ILE A 211 -13.28 17.76 -3.28
CA ILE A 211 -13.43 16.43 -2.68
C ILE A 211 -13.73 16.45 -1.18
N CYS A 212 -13.41 17.51 -0.47
CA CYS A 212 -13.72 17.62 0.95
C CYS A 212 -13.76 19.09 1.41
N ASP A 213 -14.53 19.34 2.49
CA ASP A 213 -14.63 20.68 3.09
C ASP A 213 -13.33 21.12 3.76
N TYR A 214 -12.51 20.17 4.21
CA TYR A 214 -11.20 20.40 4.81
C TYR A 214 -10.32 19.15 4.72
N VAL A 215 -9.02 19.34 4.75
CA VAL A 215 -8.03 18.24 4.72
C VAL A 215 -7.78 17.75 6.16
N PRO A 216 -8.13 16.49 6.48
CA PRO A 216 -7.92 15.95 7.82
C PRO A 216 -6.42 15.85 8.13
N LEU A 217 -5.99 16.28 9.33
CA LEU A 217 -4.59 16.24 9.77
C LEU A 217 -3.63 16.79 8.69
N ALA A 218 -3.94 17.97 8.14
CA ALA A 218 -3.21 18.55 7.01
C ALA A 218 -1.71 18.75 7.28
N ASP A 219 -1.32 18.96 8.54
CA ASP A 219 0.07 19.05 8.98
C ASP A 219 0.85 17.71 8.92
N ARG A 220 0.13 16.60 8.73
CA ARG A 220 0.69 15.25 8.62
C ARG A 220 0.57 14.65 7.22
N LEU A 221 -0.07 15.37 6.30
CA LEU A 221 -0.19 14.96 4.91
C LEU A 221 1.18 14.99 4.22
N VAL A 222 1.48 13.93 3.50
CA VAL A 222 2.63 13.81 2.62
C VAL A 222 2.14 13.48 1.21
N VAL A 223 2.50 14.30 0.24
CA VAL A 223 2.25 14.03 -1.18
C VAL A 223 3.59 13.97 -1.88
N LEU A 224 3.84 12.88 -2.60
CA LEU A 224 5.08 12.64 -3.32
C LEU A 224 4.83 12.61 -4.81
N ARG A 225 5.80 13.11 -5.60
CA ARG A 225 5.90 12.77 -7.01
C ARG A 225 6.69 11.49 -7.19
N PRO A 226 6.47 10.73 -8.28
CA PRO A 226 7.27 9.55 -8.58
C PRO A 226 8.78 9.84 -8.53
N GLY A 227 9.52 8.99 -7.82
CA GLY A 227 10.95 9.13 -7.56
C GLY A 227 11.30 9.95 -6.31
N GLN A 228 10.35 10.61 -5.67
CA GLN A 228 10.61 11.31 -4.41
C GLN A 228 10.56 10.37 -3.21
N THR A 229 11.39 10.68 -2.21
CA THR A 229 11.48 9.96 -0.94
C THR A 229 11.15 10.89 0.23
N HIS A 230 10.36 10.40 1.18
CA HIS A 230 10.10 11.04 2.47
C HIS A 230 10.64 10.18 3.60
N GLY A 231 11.55 10.75 4.39
CA GLY A 231 12.12 10.10 5.57
C GLY A 231 11.47 10.61 6.87
N PHE A 232 11.25 9.73 7.83
CA PHE A 232 10.81 10.08 9.17
C PHE A 232 11.31 9.09 10.21
N ALA A 233 11.43 9.54 11.46
CA ALA A 233 11.80 8.69 12.58
C ALA A 233 10.55 8.23 13.34
N VAL A 234 10.52 6.95 13.73
CA VAL A 234 9.55 6.38 14.65
C VAL A 234 10.23 6.24 16.00
N GLY A 235 9.69 6.93 17.01
CA GLY A 235 10.19 6.83 18.39
C GLY A 235 9.88 5.44 18.96
N GLY A 236 10.85 4.87 19.69
CA GLY A 236 10.66 3.66 20.50
C GLY A 236 9.81 3.95 21.74
#